data_d910bd23ec944cff9337ebf6517708d9
#
_entry.id   d910bd23ec944cff9337ebf6517708d9
#
_cell.length_a   1.000
_cell.length_b   1.000
_cell.length_c   1.000
_cell.angle_alpha   90.00
_cell.angle_beta   90.00
_cell.angle_gamma   90.00
#
_symmetry.space_group_name_H-M   'P 1'
#
loop_
_entity.id
_entity.type
_entity.pdbx_description
1 polymer ?
#
loop_
_entity_poly.entity_id
_entity_poly.type
_entity_poly.pdbx_seq_one_letter_code
_entity_poly.pdbx_strand_id
1 'polypeptide(L)'
;EPQKNQLRIRYRVDGKLVEVPVPENIKALQSMVVARLKIMSNLDIAERRLPQDGRINLQIEGKSIDVRVATIPTVEGEQVSLRLLGQEQFNLKKLNLGTGINEQFRNLLELSNGIILLTGPTGCGKSTTLYTFLTELNKSETRIVTVEDPVENKLEGILQVAVKPEINLTFANGLRSFLRADPD
;
A
#
# COMPACT_ATOMS: atom_id res chain seq x y z
N GLU A 1 -12.40 -5.64 -16.41
CA GLU A 1 -11.82 -6.56 -17.38
C GLU A 1 -12.58 -6.49 -18.68
N PRO A 2 -11.98 -6.00 -19.77
CA PRO A 2 -12.61 -5.95 -21.08
C PRO A 2 -12.77 -7.37 -21.65
N GLN A 3 -13.89 -7.62 -22.28
CA GLN A 3 -14.14 -8.82 -23.06
C GLN A 3 -14.81 -8.44 -24.39
N LYS A 4 -14.85 -9.35 -25.36
CA LYS A 4 -15.37 -9.08 -26.71
C LYS A 4 -16.75 -8.41 -26.68
N ASN A 5 -17.68 -8.95 -25.89
CA ASN A 5 -19.07 -8.51 -25.88
C ASN A 5 -19.53 -7.84 -24.59
N GLN A 6 -18.69 -7.80 -23.55
CA GLN A 6 -19.06 -7.25 -22.24
C GLN A 6 -17.87 -6.64 -21.52
N LEU A 7 -18.14 -5.78 -20.54
CA LEU A 7 -17.19 -5.35 -19.53
C LEU A 7 -17.46 -6.12 -18.24
N ARG A 8 -16.53 -6.99 -17.85
CA ARG A 8 -16.66 -7.79 -16.63
C ARG A 8 -16.01 -7.08 -15.44
N ILE A 9 -16.74 -7.00 -14.32
CA ILE A 9 -16.22 -6.50 -13.05
C ILE A 9 -16.22 -7.66 -12.06
N ARG A 10 -15.07 -7.86 -11.40
CA ARG A 10 -14.89 -8.89 -10.38
C ARG A 10 -14.21 -8.33 -9.15
N TYR A 11 -14.66 -8.78 -7.99
CA TYR A 11 -13.96 -8.58 -6.72
C TYR A 11 -13.21 -9.83 -6.31
N ARG A 12 -12.07 -9.67 -5.66
CA ARG A 12 -11.38 -10.76 -5.00
C ARG A 12 -11.75 -10.74 -3.51
N VAL A 13 -12.51 -11.73 -3.09
CA VAL A 13 -12.94 -11.93 -1.70
C VAL A 13 -12.35 -13.25 -1.23
N ASP A 14 -11.59 -13.24 -0.14
CA ASP A 14 -10.94 -14.43 0.44
C ASP A 14 -10.19 -15.28 -0.61
N GLY A 15 -9.45 -14.60 -1.49
CA GLY A 15 -8.66 -15.22 -2.55
C GLY A 15 -9.45 -15.64 -3.79
N LYS A 16 -10.78 -15.68 -3.76
CA LYS A 16 -11.63 -16.06 -4.88
C LYS A 16 -12.16 -14.84 -5.64
N LEU A 17 -12.26 -14.96 -6.97
CA LEU A 17 -12.87 -13.93 -7.81
C LEU A 17 -14.38 -14.13 -7.87
N VAL A 18 -15.14 -13.11 -7.50
CA VAL A 18 -16.59 -13.05 -7.54
C VAL A 18 -16.99 -12.00 -8.57
N GLU A 19 -17.83 -12.39 -9.53
CA GLU A 19 -18.35 -11.49 -10.56
C GLU A 19 -19.49 -10.64 -9.99
N VAL A 20 -19.53 -9.38 -10.41
CA VAL A 20 -20.54 -8.41 -9.97
C VAL A 20 -21.46 -8.09 -11.15
N PRO A 21 -22.77 -8.08 -10.95
CA PRO A 21 -23.71 -7.62 -11.95
C PRO A 21 -23.40 -6.19 -12.38
N VAL A 22 -23.37 -5.94 -13.66
CA VAL A 22 -23.11 -4.61 -14.24
C VAL A 22 -24.27 -4.24 -15.18
N PRO A 23 -24.55 -2.93 -15.35
CA PRO A 23 -25.53 -2.49 -16.33
C PRO A 23 -25.18 -2.95 -17.75
N GLU A 24 -26.17 -3.31 -18.56
CA GLU A 24 -25.96 -3.82 -19.92
C GLU A 24 -25.18 -2.83 -20.81
N ASN A 25 -25.36 -1.53 -20.61
CA ASN A 25 -24.70 -0.48 -21.38
C ASN A 25 -23.28 -0.15 -20.92
N ILE A 26 -22.76 -0.80 -19.86
CA ILE A 26 -21.42 -0.49 -19.30
C ILE A 26 -20.30 -0.72 -20.32
N LYS A 27 -20.46 -1.64 -21.25
CA LYS A 27 -19.49 -1.91 -22.32
C LYS A 27 -19.25 -0.68 -23.19
N ALA A 28 -20.31 0.06 -23.54
CA ALA A 28 -20.21 1.28 -24.32
C ALA A 28 -19.46 2.40 -23.56
N LEU A 29 -19.46 2.36 -22.23
CA LEU A 29 -18.78 3.32 -21.35
C LEU A 29 -17.37 2.88 -20.96
N GLN A 30 -16.89 1.73 -21.41
CA GLN A 30 -15.61 1.15 -21.01
C GLN A 30 -14.45 2.14 -21.10
N SER A 31 -14.28 2.81 -22.25
CA SER A 31 -13.18 3.76 -22.45
C SER A 31 -13.29 4.98 -21.53
N MET A 32 -14.51 5.43 -21.24
CA MET A 32 -14.75 6.57 -20.33
C MET A 32 -14.42 6.18 -18.88
N VAL A 33 -14.80 4.96 -18.46
CA VAL A 33 -14.48 4.46 -17.13
C VAL A 33 -12.96 4.34 -16.94
N VAL A 34 -12.26 3.76 -17.93
CA VAL A 34 -10.80 3.65 -17.89
C VAL A 34 -10.15 5.03 -17.86
N ALA A 35 -10.56 5.95 -18.74
CA ALA A 35 -10.04 7.32 -18.76
C ALA A 35 -10.26 8.04 -17.42
N ARG A 36 -11.43 7.87 -16.79
CA ARG A 36 -11.71 8.46 -15.48
C ARG A 36 -10.81 7.90 -14.39
N LEU A 37 -10.58 6.59 -14.37
CA LEU A 37 -9.68 5.95 -13.43
C LEU A 37 -8.23 6.43 -13.62
N LYS A 38 -7.77 6.57 -14.88
CA LYS A 38 -6.44 7.14 -15.19
C LYS A 38 -6.30 8.58 -14.70
N ILE A 39 -7.30 9.42 -14.91
CA ILE A 39 -7.29 10.81 -14.39
C ILE A 39 -7.16 10.79 -12.86
N MET A 40 -7.99 10.02 -12.18
CA MET A 40 -8.01 9.94 -10.71
C MET A 40 -6.70 9.41 -10.13
N SER A 41 -5.97 8.58 -10.87
CA SER A 41 -4.68 8.00 -10.46
C SER A 41 -3.46 8.72 -11.04
N ASN A 42 -3.66 9.86 -11.70
CA ASN A 42 -2.63 10.69 -12.33
C ASN A 42 -1.81 9.93 -13.39
N LEU A 43 -2.50 9.09 -14.19
CA LEU A 43 -1.92 8.33 -15.29
C LEU A 43 -2.15 9.01 -16.63
N ASP A 44 -1.33 8.70 -17.62
CA ASP A 44 -1.47 9.22 -18.99
C ASP A 44 -2.68 8.57 -19.70
N ILE A 45 -3.66 9.39 -20.05
CA ILE A 45 -4.89 8.96 -20.74
C ILE A 45 -4.61 8.59 -22.20
N ALA A 46 -3.63 9.27 -22.81
CA ALA A 46 -3.30 9.09 -24.23
C ALA A 46 -2.51 7.79 -24.46
N GLU A 47 -1.66 7.38 -23.50
CA GLU A 47 -0.91 6.14 -23.61
C GLU A 47 -1.80 4.93 -23.24
N ARG A 48 -2.02 4.03 -24.21
CA ARG A 48 -2.86 2.84 -24.08
C ARG A 48 -2.15 1.54 -24.42
N ARG A 49 -0.88 1.64 -24.82
CA ARG A 49 -0.07 0.53 -25.31
C ARG A 49 0.84 -0.07 -24.23
N LEU A 50 1.10 0.72 -23.19
CA LEU A 50 1.99 0.34 -22.10
C LEU A 50 1.21 0.19 -20.79
N PRO A 51 1.61 -0.75 -19.92
CA PRO A 51 1.10 -0.80 -18.55
C PRO A 51 1.43 0.49 -17.81
N GLN A 52 0.52 0.91 -16.93
CA GLN A 52 0.72 2.07 -16.07
C GLN A 52 0.27 1.75 -14.66
N ASP A 53 0.97 2.28 -13.67
CA ASP A 53 0.67 2.14 -12.25
C ASP A 53 0.47 3.51 -11.61
N GLY A 54 -0.54 3.63 -10.76
CA GLY A 54 -0.88 4.88 -10.08
C GLY A 54 -1.60 4.64 -8.75
N ARG A 55 -2.00 5.75 -8.11
CA ARG A 55 -2.73 5.71 -6.83
C ARG A 55 -3.88 6.71 -6.84
N ILE A 56 -4.97 6.33 -6.21
CA ILE A 56 -6.13 7.19 -5.95
C ILE A 56 -6.29 7.27 -4.43
N ASN A 57 -6.45 8.48 -3.91
CA ASN A 57 -6.90 8.67 -2.54
C ASN A 57 -8.38 9.04 -2.56
N LEU A 58 -9.20 8.24 -1.89
CA LEU A 58 -10.64 8.44 -1.78
C LEU A 58 -11.01 8.81 -0.34
N GLN A 59 -11.90 9.76 -0.19
CA GLN A 59 -12.54 10.06 1.09
C GLN A 59 -13.96 9.49 1.06
N ILE A 60 -14.21 8.46 1.86
CA ILE A 60 -15.52 7.79 1.94
C ILE A 60 -15.94 7.78 3.41
N GLU A 61 -17.07 8.42 3.72
CA GLU A 61 -17.62 8.50 5.09
C GLU A 61 -16.60 8.99 6.13
N GLY A 62 -15.77 9.97 5.76
CA GLY A 62 -14.73 10.54 6.63
C GLY A 62 -13.48 9.67 6.77
N LYS A 63 -13.41 8.51 6.08
CA LYS A 63 -12.23 7.64 6.05
C LYS A 63 -11.46 7.86 4.76
N SER A 64 -10.16 8.00 4.85
CA SER A 64 -9.27 8.01 3.69
C SER A 64 -8.97 6.57 3.27
N ILE A 65 -9.19 6.26 2.00
CA ILE A 65 -8.89 4.95 1.41
C ILE A 65 -7.90 5.18 0.27
N ASP A 66 -6.72 4.61 0.39
CA ASP A 66 -5.76 4.57 -0.71
C ASP A 66 -6.06 3.37 -1.61
N VAL A 67 -6.08 3.61 -2.93
CA VAL A 67 -6.31 2.59 -3.94
C VAL A 67 -5.13 2.57 -4.89
N ARG A 68 -4.45 1.44 -5.00
CA ARG A 68 -3.48 1.21 -6.08
C ARG A 68 -4.23 0.84 -7.35
N VAL A 69 -3.84 1.48 -8.46
CA VAL A 69 -4.43 1.29 -9.78
C VAL A 69 -3.34 0.78 -10.70
N ALA A 70 -3.59 -0.33 -11.37
CA ALA A 70 -2.73 -0.83 -12.45
C ALA A 70 -3.56 -0.99 -13.72
N THR A 71 -3.08 -0.44 -14.84
CA THR A 71 -3.68 -0.63 -16.16
C THR A 71 -2.78 -1.51 -17.02
N ILE A 72 -3.39 -2.45 -17.73
CA ILE A 72 -2.68 -3.39 -18.60
C ILE A 72 -3.39 -3.41 -19.95
N PRO A 73 -2.69 -3.12 -21.06
CA PRO A 73 -3.27 -3.24 -22.39
C PRO A 73 -3.58 -4.70 -22.72
N THR A 74 -4.77 -4.94 -23.24
CA THR A 74 -5.20 -6.25 -23.74
C THR A 74 -5.80 -6.11 -25.14
N VAL A 75 -6.04 -7.23 -25.81
CA VAL A 75 -6.64 -7.25 -27.16
C VAL A 75 -8.01 -6.56 -27.21
N GLU A 76 -8.78 -6.65 -26.12
CA GLU A 76 -10.15 -6.10 -26.03
C GLU A 76 -10.21 -4.71 -25.36
N GLY A 77 -9.05 -4.08 -25.15
CA GLY A 77 -8.88 -2.78 -24.48
C GLY A 77 -8.08 -2.88 -23.20
N GLU A 78 -8.04 -1.79 -22.42
CA GLU A 78 -7.25 -1.78 -21.20
C GLU A 78 -8.00 -2.45 -20.04
N GLN A 79 -7.36 -3.43 -19.41
CA GLN A 79 -7.78 -3.98 -18.13
C GLN A 79 -7.32 -3.06 -17.01
N VAL A 80 -8.17 -2.84 -16.01
CA VAL A 80 -7.80 -2.11 -14.79
C VAL A 80 -7.92 -3.03 -13.58
N SER A 81 -6.88 -3.03 -12.76
CA SER A 81 -6.87 -3.67 -11.43
C SER A 81 -6.84 -2.59 -10.36
N LEU A 82 -7.72 -2.72 -9.38
CA LEU A 82 -7.81 -1.82 -8.24
C LEU A 82 -7.52 -2.63 -6.96
N ARG A 83 -6.52 -2.22 -6.18
CA ARG A 83 -6.25 -2.80 -4.87
C ARG A 83 -6.56 -1.76 -3.80
N LEU A 84 -7.56 -2.03 -2.99
CA LEU A 84 -7.89 -1.21 -1.84
C LEU A 84 -6.84 -1.42 -0.77
N LEU A 85 -6.20 -0.35 -0.33
CA LEU A 85 -5.32 -0.33 0.82
C LEU A 85 -6.14 0.24 1.97
N GLY A 86 -6.54 -0.62 2.90
CA GLY A 86 -7.26 -0.18 4.09
C GLY A 86 -6.33 0.64 4.99
N GLN A 87 -6.90 1.60 5.73
CA GLN A 87 -6.20 2.15 6.88
C GLN A 87 -6.23 1.06 7.98
N GLU A 88 -5.22 0.22 7.99
CA GLU A 88 -5.04 -0.69 9.10
C GLU A 88 -4.65 0.11 10.34
N GLN A 89 -5.41 -0.03 11.41
CA GLN A 89 -4.97 0.45 12.72
C GLN A 89 -3.95 -0.54 13.26
N PHE A 90 -2.71 -0.12 13.36
CA PHE A 90 -1.62 -0.91 13.91
C PHE A 90 -1.59 -0.74 15.43
N ASN A 91 -1.80 -1.81 16.18
CA ASN A 91 -1.63 -1.86 17.62
C ASN A 91 -1.35 -3.30 18.08
N LEU A 92 -0.64 -3.45 19.20
CA LEU A 92 -0.24 -4.75 19.73
C LEU A 92 -1.44 -5.69 20.03
N LYS A 93 -2.60 -5.13 20.37
CA LYS A 93 -3.80 -5.93 20.64
C LYS A 93 -4.29 -6.66 19.39
N LYS A 94 -4.17 -6.02 18.22
CA LYS A 94 -4.58 -6.60 16.92
C LYS A 94 -3.66 -7.71 16.43
N LEU A 95 -2.40 -7.73 16.85
CA LEU A 95 -1.49 -8.83 16.53
C LEU A 95 -1.91 -10.14 17.20
N ASN A 96 -2.81 -10.05 18.19
CA ASN A 96 -3.36 -11.21 18.92
C ASN A 96 -2.28 -12.18 19.44
N LEU A 97 -1.15 -11.63 19.85
CA LEU A 97 -0.07 -12.37 20.48
C LEU A 97 -0.46 -12.66 21.94
N GLY A 98 -0.02 -13.79 22.46
CA GLY A 98 -0.24 -14.10 23.86
C GLY A 98 0.31 -13.01 24.80
N THR A 99 -0.31 -12.81 25.98
CA THR A 99 0.03 -11.72 26.91
C THR A 99 1.52 -11.67 27.26
N GLY A 100 2.16 -12.82 27.51
CA GLY A 100 3.60 -12.87 27.81
C GLY A 100 4.49 -12.45 26.64
N ILE A 101 4.06 -12.66 25.40
CA ILE A 101 4.81 -12.24 24.21
C ILE A 101 4.70 -10.72 24.03
N ASN A 102 3.55 -10.14 24.27
CA ASN A 102 3.37 -8.68 24.20
C ASN A 102 4.28 -7.94 25.17
N GLU A 103 4.45 -8.43 26.40
CA GLU A 103 5.36 -7.85 27.39
C GLU A 103 6.83 -7.97 26.93
N GLN A 104 7.22 -9.13 26.40
CA GLN A 104 8.57 -9.31 25.85
C GLN A 104 8.85 -8.32 24.70
N PHE A 105 7.91 -8.11 23.80
CA PHE A 105 8.08 -7.12 22.72
C PHE A 105 8.21 -5.70 23.27
N ARG A 106 7.41 -5.29 24.24
CA ARG A 106 7.55 -3.97 24.86
C ARG A 106 8.93 -3.79 25.47
N ASN A 107 9.41 -4.77 26.23
CA ASN A 107 10.74 -4.72 26.81
C ASN A 107 11.85 -4.63 25.74
N LEU A 108 11.70 -5.33 24.60
CA LEU A 108 12.63 -5.23 23.47
C LEU A 108 12.61 -3.85 22.82
N LEU A 109 11.43 -3.23 22.68
CA LEU A 109 11.27 -1.90 22.07
C LEU A 109 11.78 -0.78 22.98
N GLU A 110 11.93 -1.00 24.29
CA GLU A 110 12.47 -0.04 25.25
C GLU A 110 14.01 -0.07 25.32
N LEU A 111 14.67 -1.01 24.64
CA LEU A 111 16.13 -1.04 24.58
C LEU A 111 16.67 0.16 23.80
N SER A 112 17.69 0.82 24.34
CA SER A 112 18.29 2.00 23.75
C SER A 112 19.06 1.76 22.44
N ASN A 113 19.38 0.51 22.12
CA ASN A 113 20.09 0.12 20.92
C ASN A 113 19.85 -1.36 20.57
N GLY A 114 20.00 -1.72 19.31
CA GLY A 114 19.86 -3.11 18.85
C GLY A 114 19.33 -3.17 17.42
N ILE A 115 19.08 -4.41 16.98
CA ILE A 115 18.47 -4.71 15.70
C ILE A 115 17.38 -5.74 15.93
N ILE A 116 16.18 -5.48 15.41
CA ILE A 116 15.07 -6.45 15.40
C ILE A 116 14.86 -6.90 13.96
N LEU A 117 14.97 -8.20 13.69
CA LEU A 117 14.73 -8.80 12.39
C LEU A 117 13.39 -9.51 12.35
N LEU A 118 12.54 -9.13 11.37
CA LEU A 118 11.28 -9.80 11.07
C LEU A 118 11.44 -10.59 9.77
N THR A 119 11.40 -11.91 9.85
CA THR A 119 11.58 -12.82 8.71
C THR A 119 10.37 -13.70 8.49
N GLY A 120 10.18 -14.17 7.27
CA GLY A 120 9.08 -15.07 6.91
C GLY A 120 8.60 -14.88 5.48
N PRO A 121 7.70 -15.72 4.98
CA PRO A 121 7.15 -15.62 3.62
C PRO A 121 6.27 -14.39 3.44
N THR A 122 5.90 -14.09 2.19
CA THR A 122 4.94 -13.04 1.86
C THR A 122 3.59 -13.32 2.51
N GLY A 123 2.97 -12.29 3.09
CA GLY A 123 1.66 -12.40 3.73
C GLY A 123 1.67 -12.95 5.17
N CYS A 124 2.84 -13.27 5.77
CA CYS A 124 2.90 -13.76 7.15
C CYS A 124 2.79 -12.68 8.23
N GLY A 125 2.58 -11.40 7.85
CA GLY A 125 2.36 -10.31 8.80
C GLY A 125 3.61 -9.49 9.16
N LYS A 126 4.75 -9.63 8.45
CA LYS A 126 5.97 -8.85 8.72
C LYS A 126 5.73 -7.34 8.77
N SER A 127 5.14 -6.79 7.70
CA SER A 127 4.85 -5.35 7.61
C SER A 127 3.86 -4.90 8.67
N THR A 128 2.82 -5.69 8.93
CA THR A 128 1.83 -5.43 9.97
C THR A 128 2.48 -5.37 11.36
N THR A 129 3.37 -6.31 11.67
CA THR A 129 4.12 -6.34 12.93
C THR A 129 5.06 -5.14 13.05
N LEU A 130 5.81 -4.83 11.97
CA LEU A 130 6.72 -3.69 11.93
C LEU A 130 5.97 -2.37 12.17
N TYR A 131 4.89 -2.13 11.43
CA TYR A 131 4.08 -0.92 11.60
C TYR A 131 3.45 -0.83 12.99
N THR A 132 3.09 -1.97 13.59
CA THR A 132 2.63 -2.00 14.98
C THR A 132 3.72 -1.55 15.94
N PHE A 133 4.96 -2.03 15.78
CA PHE A 133 6.08 -1.61 16.61
C PHE A 133 6.40 -0.12 16.42
N LEU A 134 6.43 0.35 15.18
CA LEU A 134 6.64 1.76 14.88
C LEU A 134 5.55 2.65 15.51
N THR A 135 4.30 2.19 15.51
CA THR A 135 3.19 2.90 16.13
C THR A 135 3.31 2.95 17.67
N GLU A 136 3.77 1.88 18.29
CA GLU A 136 4.03 1.85 19.75
C GLU A 136 5.20 2.78 20.16
N LEU A 137 6.23 2.89 19.31
CA LEU A 137 7.39 3.77 19.53
C LEU A 137 7.12 5.23 19.19
N ASN A 138 6.09 5.51 18.39
CA ASN A 138 5.80 6.84 17.87
C ASN A 138 5.22 7.75 18.95
N LYS A 139 6.08 8.48 19.60
CA LYS A 139 5.77 9.50 20.62
C LYS A 139 6.15 10.89 20.10
N SER A 140 5.64 11.94 20.74
CA SER A 140 5.98 13.33 20.36
C SER A 140 7.45 13.65 20.47
N GLU A 141 8.18 12.94 21.32
CA GLU A 141 9.61 13.13 21.61
C GLU A 141 10.52 12.27 20.72
N THR A 142 9.97 11.33 19.95
CA THR A 142 10.76 10.39 19.13
C THR A 142 10.71 10.75 17.66
N ARG A 143 11.87 10.68 16.99
CA ARG A 143 12.01 10.84 15.55
C ARG A 143 12.23 9.48 14.89
N ILE A 144 11.19 8.92 14.32
CA ILE A 144 11.24 7.66 13.61
C ILE A 144 11.34 7.91 12.10
N VAL A 145 12.27 7.21 11.46
CA VAL A 145 12.49 7.30 10.01
C VAL A 145 12.46 5.89 9.40
N THR A 146 11.78 5.71 8.26
CA THR A 146 11.77 4.44 7.53
C THR A 146 12.25 4.62 6.09
N VAL A 147 12.81 3.53 5.51
CA VAL A 147 13.02 3.36 4.06
C VAL A 147 12.24 2.14 3.62
N GLU A 148 11.38 2.30 2.63
CA GLU A 148 10.43 1.26 2.24
C GLU A 148 10.35 1.12 0.71
N ASP A 149 10.10 -0.09 0.22
CA ASP A 149 9.94 -0.38 -1.22
C ASP A 149 8.74 -1.30 -1.48
N PRO A 150 7.56 -0.68 -1.75
CA PRO A 150 7.18 0.71 -1.50
C PRO A 150 6.64 0.92 -0.06
N VAL A 151 6.31 2.18 0.30
CA VAL A 151 5.52 2.48 1.51
C VAL A 151 4.14 1.84 1.34
N GLU A 152 3.82 0.87 2.19
CA GLU A 152 2.55 0.14 2.17
C GLU A 152 1.40 0.96 2.77
N ASN A 153 1.62 1.52 3.97
CA ASN A 153 0.67 2.32 4.70
C ASN A 153 1.34 3.60 5.21
N LYS A 154 0.63 4.71 5.16
CA LYS A 154 1.10 5.96 5.76
C LYS A 154 0.86 5.93 7.26
N LEU A 155 1.91 6.21 8.03
CA LEU A 155 1.86 6.37 9.47
C LEU A 155 2.04 7.83 9.82
N GLU A 156 1.08 8.39 10.56
CA GLU A 156 1.18 9.76 11.03
C GLU A 156 2.32 9.88 12.05
N GLY A 157 3.10 10.97 11.99
CA GLY A 157 4.23 11.21 12.89
C GLY A 157 5.53 10.48 12.52
N ILE A 158 5.55 9.64 11.49
CA ILE A 158 6.73 8.88 11.04
C ILE A 158 7.23 9.42 9.70
N LEU A 159 8.54 9.62 9.59
CA LEU A 159 9.17 10.06 8.34
C LEU A 159 9.42 8.85 7.43
N GLN A 160 8.52 8.58 6.49
CA GLN A 160 8.58 7.43 5.60
C GLN A 160 9.16 7.83 4.23
N VAL A 161 10.25 7.22 3.83
CA VAL A 161 10.91 7.42 2.53
C VAL A 161 10.70 6.22 1.64
N ALA A 162 10.04 6.45 0.49
CA ALA A 162 9.92 5.43 -0.54
C ALA A 162 11.19 5.36 -1.39
N VAL A 163 11.70 4.16 -1.60
CA VAL A 163 12.79 3.89 -2.55
C VAL A 163 12.37 4.31 -3.96
N LYS A 164 13.29 4.98 -4.69
CA LYS A 164 13.11 5.41 -6.08
C LYS A 164 14.41 5.17 -6.84
N PRO A 165 14.63 3.96 -7.40
CA PRO A 165 15.87 3.61 -8.09
C PRO A 165 16.19 4.51 -9.28
N GLU A 166 15.16 5.00 -9.96
CA GLU A 166 15.25 5.88 -11.13
C GLU A 166 15.96 7.22 -10.87
N ILE A 167 15.96 7.67 -9.61
CA ILE A 167 16.69 8.87 -9.16
C ILE A 167 17.82 8.52 -8.19
N ASN A 168 18.25 7.26 -8.17
CA ASN A 168 19.30 6.74 -7.27
C ASN A 168 18.97 6.85 -5.76
N LEU A 169 17.69 6.97 -5.39
CA LEU A 169 17.23 6.90 -4.01
C LEU A 169 17.03 5.44 -3.62
N THR A 170 18.12 4.77 -3.29
CA THR A 170 18.18 3.36 -2.87
C THR A 170 18.12 3.24 -1.34
N PHE A 171 17.92 2.03 -0.82
CA PHE A 171 18.02 1.76 0.63
C PHE A 171 19.35 2.26 1.21
N ALA A 172 20.46 1.99 0.55
CA ALA A 172 21.80 2.40 1.02
C ALA A 172 21.96 3.92 1.07
N ASN A 173 21.46 4.63 0.05
CA ASN A 173 21.56 6.08 0.01
C ASN A 173 20.59 6.74 0.98
N GLY A 174 19.40 6.17 1.16
CA GLY A 174 18.45 6.60 2.19
C GLY A 174 19.04 6.47 3.58
N LEU A 175 19.58 5.30 3.93
CA LEU A 175 20.19 5.05 5.23
C LEU A 175 21.36 6.01 5.53
N ARG A 176 22.25 6.26 4.56
CA ARG A 176 23.34 7.24 4.73
C ARG A 176 22.83 8.66 5.04
N SER A 177 21.69 9.03 4.48
CA SER A 177 21.08 10.33 4.75
C SER A 177 20.45 10.38 6.14
N PHE A 178 19.88 9.27 6.61
CA PHE A 178 19.27 9.19 7.93
C PHE A 178 20.27 9.34 9.07
N LEU A 179 21.48 8.79 8.92
CA LEU A 179 22.56 8.99 9.90
C LEU A 179 22.87 10.47 10.18
N ARG A 180 22.47 11.38 9.27
CA ARG A 180 22.62 12.83 9.43
C ARG A 180 21.33 13.52 9.89
N ALA A 181 20.24 12.79 9.99
CA ALA A 181 18.93 13.31 10.39
C ALA A 181 18.68 13.13 11.90
N ASP A 182 19.64 12.54 12.61
CA ASP A 182 19.57 12.29 14.06
C ASP A 182 18.25 11.56 14.46
N PRO A 183 17.98 10.35 13.95
CA PRO A 183 16.85 9.54 14.38
C PRO A 183 17.13 8.87 15.73
N ASP A 184 16.07 8.60 16.49
CA ASP A 184 16.13 7.86 17.75
C ASP A 184 16.16 6.34 17.54
#